data_1bc37abf0506e0ded3ca1a36161de96b
#
_entry.id   1bc37abf0506e0ded3ca1a36161de96b
#
_cell.length_a   1.000
_cell.length_b   1.000
_cell.length_c   1.000
_cell.angle_alpha   90.00
_cell.angle_beta   90.00
_cell.angle_gamma   90.00
#
_symmetry.space_group_name_H-M   'P 1'
#
loop_
_entity.id
_entity.type
_entity.pdbx_description
1 polymer ?
#
loop_
_entity_poly.entity_id
_entity_poly.type
_entity_poly.pdbx_seq_one_letter_code
_entity_poly.pdbx_strand_id
1 'polypeptide(L)'
;MRAATLGPHLGPVGAGGGGRNRVRLAATMLPTIRIGDKDVTRLICGGNPISGISHFTHEMDEDMLRYYSMTRLQQLLEECWRQGINTVQTRGDRFTMRMYLEHGENGGQLQWIAQTASEFADIHANIAEIAWYKPIAIYHHGTHTDNSWHMGKIDQVADYLKTIHDLGLPAGIGTHIPEVVQYAEEKGWETDFYMCCLHNLARGYKSAPAVERVAYEQEQYRDADRDKMTAVMRQVAKPCLGFKVMAGNRKCGSPESVRAAFEYALANIKPTDAVVVGMFPKYRNQVAENAGYVGEILAALA
;
A
#
# COMPACT_ATOMS: atom_id res chain seq x y z
N MET A 1 -8.19 46.43 -37.66
CA MET A 1 -7.51 45.59 -36.67
C MET A 1 -7.15 44.27 -37.34
N ARG A 2 -5.86 44.00 -37.53
CA ARG A 2 -5.38 42.87 -38.33
C ARG A 2 -5.11 41.67 -37.46
N ALA A 3 -5.64 40.50 -37.84
CA ALA A 3 -5.35 39.22 -37.23
C ALA A 3 -3.90 38.79 -37.49
N ALA A 4 -3.19 38.36 -36.45
CA ALA A 4 -1.84 37.81 -36.55
C ALA A 4 -1.96 36.30 -36.83
N THR A 5 -1.41 35.89 -37.96
CA THR A 5 -1.22 34.50 -38.38
C THR A 5 -0.09 33.85 -37.60
N LEU A 6 -0.38 32.73 -36.93
CA LEU A 6 0.65 31.87 -36.37
C LEU A 6 1.34 31.06 -37.50
N GLY A 7 2.63 31.12 -37.58
CA GLY A 7 3.50 30.39 -38.52
C GLY A 7 3.91 29.00 -37.96
N PRO A 8 4.81 28.24 -38.59
CA PRO A 8 4.55 26.92 -39.07
C PRO A 8 4.97 25.78 -38.11
N HIS A 9 4.32 24.66 -38.34
CA HIS A 9 4.56 23.28 -37.85
C HIS A 9 6.03 22.92 -37.60
N LEU A 10 6.32 22.50 -36.36
CA LEU A 10 7.47 21.63 -36.07
C LEU A 10 7.09 20.18 -36.45
N GLY A 11 7.80 19.64 -37.43
CA GLY A 11 7.66 18.27 -37.86
C GLY A 11 8.12 17.28 -36.79
N PRO A 12 7.74 15.99 -36.90
CA PRO A 12 8.06 14.99 -35.90
C PRO A 12 9.57 14.76 -35.83
N VAL A 13 10.13 14.91 -34.62
CA VAL A 13 11.49 14.48 -34.31
C VAL A 13 11.50 12.95 -34.39
N GLY A 14 12.27 12.41 -35.33
CA GLY A 14 12.39 10.97 -35.52
C GLY A 14 12.83 10.25 -34.27
N ALA A 15 12.02 9.30 -33.84
CA ALA A 15 12.34 8.35 -32.79
C ALA A 15 13.48 7.46 -33.25
N GLY A 16 14.70 7.72 -32.76
CA GLY A 16 15.83 6.79 -32.84
C GLY A 16 15.52 5.53 -32.06
N GLY A 17 15.05 4.50 -32.73
CA GLY A 17 14.77 3.20 -32.16
C GLY A 17 16.05 2.48 -31.74
N GLY A 18 16.30 2.48 -30.44
CA GLY A 18 17.25 1.60 -29.75
C GLY A 18 16.51 0.70 -28.77
N GLY A 19 15.50 -0.02 -29.24
CA GLY A 19 14.77 -1.02 -28.46
C GLY A 19 15.71 -2.18 -28.10
N ARG A 20 16.37 -2.13 -26.95
CA ARG A 20 16.91 -3.34 -26.33
C ARG A 20 15.71 -4.17 -25.89
N ASN A 21 15.35 -5.16 -26.73
CA ASN A 21 14.47 -6.25 -26.34
C ASN A 21 15.17 -7.03 -25.19
N ARG A 22 15.08 -6.53 -23.96
CA ARG A 22 15.36 -7.36 -22.79
C ARG A 22 14.21 -8.35 -22.73
N VAL A 23 14.48 -9.59 -23.10
CA VAL A 23 13.65 -10.73 -22.73
C VAL A 23 13.56 -10.67 -21.20
N ARG A 24 12.47 -10.11 -20.69
CA ARG A 24 12.16 -10.18 -19.26
C ARG A 24 11.81 -11.65 -19.01
N LEU A 25 12.71 -12.38 -18.36
CA LEU A 25 12.37 -13.69 -17.82
C LEU A 25 11.13 -13.49 -16.96
N ALA A 26 10.05 -14.22 -17.27
CA ALA A 26 8.84 -14.20 -16.50
C ALA A 26 9.19 -14.67 -15.07
N ALA A 27 9.04 -13.78 -14.09
CA ALA A 27 9.24 -14.14 -12.70
C ALA A 27 8.19 -15.19 -12.31
N THR A 28 8.59 -16.19 -11.53
CA THR A 28 7.61 -17.05 -10.86
C THR A 28 6.93 -16.20 -9.79
N MET A 29 5.64 -15.91 -9.98
CA MET A 29 4.87 -15.10 -9.02
C MET A 29 4.72 -15.85 -7.71
N LEU A 30 4.76 -15.11 -6.60
CA LEU A 30 4.35 -15.60 -5.30
C LEU A 30 2.86 -16.03 -5.35
N PRO A 31 2.41 -16.92 -4.45
CA PRO A 31 0.99 -17.25 -4.34
C PRO A 31 0.11 -16.01 -4.24
N THR A 32 -1.07 -16.05 -4.84
CA THR A 32 -1.96 -14.91 -5.00
C THR A 32 -3.27 -15.06 -4.23
N ILE A 33 -3.92 -13.94 -3.99
CA ILE A 33 -5.30 -13.80 -3.54
C ILE A 33 -6.09 -13.04 -4.61
N ARG A 34 -7.41 -12.94 -4.46
CA ARG A 34 -8.27 -12.15 -5.36
C ARG A 34 -8.71 -10.85 -4.70
N ILE A 35 -8.55 -9.72 -5.43
CA ILE A 35 -9.20 -8.43 -5.12
C ILE A 35 -9.93 -8.00 -6.39
N GLY A 36 -11.24 -7.98 -6.34
CA GLY A 36 -12.06 -7.80 -7.53
C GLY A 36 -11.75 -8.88 -8.59
N ASP A 37 -11.40 -8.45 -9.80
CA ASP A 37 -11.02 -9.31 -10.93
C ASP A 37 -9.51 -9.57 -11.03
N LYS A 38 -8.71 -9.08 -10.09
CA LYS A 38 -7.24 -9.14 -10.13
C LYS A 38 -6.64 -10.17 -9.18
N ASP A 39 -5.60 -10.85 -9.65
CA ASP A 39 -4.71 -11.65 -8.82
C ASP A 39 -3.65 -10.75 -8.19
N VAL A 40 -3.57 -10.77 -6.86
CA VAL A 40 -2.66 -9.97 -6.04
C VAL A 40 -1.77 -10.90 -5.24
N THR A 41 -0.46 -10.75 -5.32
CA THR A 41 0.48 -11.60 -4.57
C THR A 41 0.32 -11.43 -3.06
N ARG A 42 0.51 -12.52 -2.30
CA ARG A 42 0.37 -12.53 -0.83
C ARG A 42 1.42 -11.70 -0.11
N LEU A 43 2.45 -11.22 -0.80
CA LEU A 43 3.34 -10.13 -0.37
C LEU A 43 3.13 -8.94 -1.31
N ILE A 44 2.81 -7.79 -0.74
CA ILE A 44 2.58 -6.52 -1.43
C ILE A 44 3.65 -5.52 -0.97
N CYS A 45 4.25 -4.78 -1.91
CA CYS A 45 5.21 -3.73 -1.58
C CYS A 45 4.48 -2.52 -0.98
N GLY A 46 4.80 -2.15 0.26
CA GLY A 46 4.19 -1.02 0.97
C GLY A 46 4.88 0.31 0.71
N GLY A 47 4.11 1.39 0.66
CA GLY A 47 4.54 2.71 0.23
C GLY A 47 5.18 3.61 1.29
N ASN A 48 5.14 3.28 2.58
CA ASN A 48 5.64 4.18 3.62
C ASN A 48 7.11 4.58 3.43
N PRO A 49 8.06 3.66 3.17
CA PRO A 49 9.44 4.05 2.90
C PRO A 49 9.59 4.93 1.65
N ILE A 50 8.76 4.73 0.63
CA ILE A 50 8.72 5.54 -0.60
C ILE A 50 8.40 7.00 -0.27
N SER A 51 7.54 7.23 0.72
CA SER A 51 7.15 8.56 1.20
C SER A 51 8.02 9.07 2.34
N GLY A 52 9.11 8.38 2.70
CA GLY A 52 10.00 8.76 3.79
C GLY A 52 9.36 8.63 5.17
N ILE A 53 8.53 7.62 5.39
CA ILE A 53 7.83 7.37 6.66
C ILE A 53 8.29 6.02 7.21
N SER A 54 9.25 6.04 8.14
CA SER A 54 9.81 4.82 8.74
C SER A 54 8.97 4.26 9.89
N HIS A 55 8.24 5.12 10.59
CA HIS A 55 7.62 4.81 11.89
C HIS A 55 8.64 4.37 12.95
N PHE A 56 9.87 4.87 12.86
CA PHE A 56 10.95 4.48 13.75
C PHE A 56 11.76 5.69 14.24
N THR A 57 12.49 6.36 13.35
CA THR A 57 13.22 7.59 13.68
C THR A 57 13.17 8.59 12.54
N HIS A 58 13.33 9.88 12.85
CA HIS A 58 13.38 10.93 11.83
C HIS A 58 14.63 10.86 10.96
N GLU A 59 15.75 10.36 11.50
CA GLU A 59 16.99 10.14 10.73
C GLU A 59 16.76 9.08 9.64
N MET A 60 15.98 8.04 9.95
CA MET A 60 15.62 7.01 8.97
C MET A 60 14.67 7.58 7.90
N ASP A 61 13.73 8.45 8.27
CA ASP A 61 12.86 9.15 7.32
C ASP A 61 13.67 9.98 6.33
N GLU A 62 14.62 10.79 6.83
CA GLU A 62 15.51 11.59 6.00
C GLU A 62 16.37 10.71 5.08
N ASP A 63 16.85 9.58 5.59
CA ASP A 63 17.66 8.65 4.82
C ASP A 63 16.84 8.02 3.68
N MET A 64 15.58 7.64 3.93
CA MET A 64 14.64 7.15 2.92
C MET A 64 14.36 8.23 1.85
N LEU A 65 14.06 9.47 2.26
CA LEU A 65 13.80 10.59 1.36
C LEU A 65 15.00 10.90 0.46
N ARG A 66 16.21 10.88 1.01
CA ARG A 66 17.44 11.10 0.23
C ARG A 66 17.77 9.94 -0.71
N TYR A 67 17.40 8.73 -0.33
CA TYR A 67 17.64 7.55 -1.14
C TYR A 67 16.70 7.47 -2.34
N TYR A 68 15.39 7.68 -2.14
CA TYR A 68 14.39 7.45 -3.15
C TYR A 68 14.26 8.62 -4.14
N SER A 69 15.14 8.63 -5.15
CA SER A 69 14.88 9.37 -6.38
C SER A 69 13.86 8.63 -7.26
N MET A 70 13.24 9.31 -8.22
CA MET A 70 12.30 8.67 -9.15
C MET A 70 12.93 7.45 -9.86
N THR A 71 14.19 7.56 -10.27
CA THR A 71 14.93 6.43 -10.86
C THR A 71 15.02 5.23 -9.92
N ARG A 72 15.31 5.44 -8.63
CA ARG A 72 15.39 4.35 -7.64
C ARG A 72 14.03 3.77 -7.31
N LEU A 73 12.98 4.58 -7.36
CA LEU A 73 11.62 4.09 -7.23
C LEU A 73 11.25 3.15 -8.39
N GLN A 74 11.56 3.52 -9.63
CA GLN A 74 11.35 2.63 -10.77
C GLN A 74 12.16 1.34 -10.64
N GLN A 75 13.40 1.41 -10.16
CA GLN A 75 14.22 0.23 -9.87
C GLN A 75 13.61 -0.67 -8.79
N LEU A 76 13.05 -0.08 -7.72
CA LEU A 76 12.33 -0.82 -6.67
C LEU A 76 11.13 -1.57 -7.25
N LEU A 77 10.29 -0.90 -8.04
CA LEU A 77 9.11 -1.51 -8.65
C LEU A 77 9.48 -2.64 -9.62
N GLU A 78 10.54 -2.45 -10.42
CA GLU A 78 11.05 -3.50 -11.30
C GLU A 78 11.65 -4.67 -10.52
N GLU A 79 12.34 -4.41 -9.40
CA GLU A 79 12.86 -5.47 -8.53
C GLU A 79 11.72 -6.27 -7.89
N CYS A 80 10.65 -5.61 -7.41
CA CYS A 80 9.46 -6.29 -6.92
C CYS A 80 8.92 -7.27 -7.96
N TRP A 81 8.72 -6.83 -9.19
CA TRP A 81 8.26 -7.70 -10.28
C TRP A 81 9.21 -8.89 -10.52
N ARG A 82 10.52 -8.64 -10.56
CA ARG A 82 11.52 -9.70 -10.77
C ARG A 82 11.56 -10.74 -9.64
N GLN A 83 11.18 -10.34 -8.43
CA GLN A 83 11.09 -11.22 -7.26
C GLN A 83 9.70 -11.85 -7.09
N GLY A 84 8.81 -11.73 -8.08
CA GLY A 84 7.49 -12.34 -8.07
C GLY A 84 6.45 -11.60 -7.24
N ILE A 85 6.67 -10.33 -6.91
CA ILE A 85 5.69 -9.44 -6.28
C ILE A 85 5.02 -8.63 -7.40
N ASN A 86 3.70 -8.70 -7.54
CA ASN A 86 2.99 -8.07 -8.64
C ASN A 86 2.23 -6.79 -8.25
N THR A 87 2.26 -6.39 -6.98
CA THR A 87 1.43 -5.27 -6.51
C THR A 87 2.21 -4.36 -5.57
N VAL A 88 2.05 -3.05 -5.76
CA VAL A 88 2.48 -2.00 -4.84
C VAL A 88 1.25 -1.34 -4.20
N GLN A 89 1.34 -1.02 -2.92
CA GLN A 89 0.36 -0.23 -2.18
C GLN A 89 0.99 1.09 -1.77
N THR A 90 0.42 2.22 -2.17
CA THR A 90 0.88 3.56 -1.78
C THR A 90 -0.28 4.51 -1.53
N ARG A 91 0.02 5.66 -0.93
CA ARG A 91 -0.90 6.78 -0.88
C ARG A 91 -1.24 7.27 -2.29
N GLY A 92 -2.45 7.80 -2.47
CA GLY A 92 -2.90 8.45 -3.69
C GLY A 92 -2.61 9.95 -3.66
N ASP A 93 -1.37 10.33 -3.39
CA ASP A 93 -0.87 11.70 -3.52
C ASP A 93 -0.23 11.90 -4.91
N ARG A 94 -0.01 13.16 -5.29
CA ARG A 94 0.47 13.49 -6.63
C ARG A 94 1.86 12.94 -6.94
N PHE A 95 2.70 12.75 -5.93
CA PHE A 95 4.03 12.18 -6.12
C PHE A 95 3.93 10.69 -6.48
N THR A 96 3.16 9.92 -5.71
CA THR A 96 3.02 8.47 -5.95
C THR A 96 2.18 8.18 -7.18
N MET A 97 1.16 8.99 -7.49
CA MET A 97 0.42 8.92 -8.77
C MET A 97 1.35 9.14 -9.96
N ARG A 98 2.25 10.13 -9.89
CA ARG A 98 3.25 10.37 -10.93
C ARG A 98 4.23 9.21 -11.07
N MET A 99 4.70 8.67 -9.95
CA MET A 99 5.58 7.49 -9.92
C MET A 99 4.94 6.30 -10.64
N TYR A 100 3.65 6.02 -10.34
CA TYR A 100 2.93 4.91 -10.92
C TYR A 100 2.67 5.12 -12.43
N LEU A 101 2.30 6.33 -12.83
CA LEU A 101 2.15 6.69 -14.25
C LEU A 101 3.45 6.44 -15.03
N GLU A 102 4.59 6.93 -14.53
CA GLU A 102 5.90 6.72 -15.16
C GLU A 102 6.27 5.24 -15.21
N HIS A 103 5.89 4.46 -14.18
CA HIS A 103 6.09 3.02 -14.20
C HIS A 103 5.36 2.37 -15.38
N GLY A 104 4.10 2.69 -15.59
CA GLY A 104 3.31 2.20 -16.72
C GLY A 104 3.88 2.65 -18.08
N GLU A 105 4.21 3.93 -18.24
CA GLU A 105 4.81 4.49 -19.46
C GLU A 105 6.15 3.81 -19.82
N ASN A 106 6.92 3.38 -18.82
CA ASN A 106 8.15 2.62 -19.00
C ASN A 106 7.92 1.11 -19.20
N GLY A 107 6.66 0.67 -19.38
CA GLY A 107 6.30 -0.74 -19.56
C GLY A 107 6.38 -1.58 -18.30
N GLY A 108 6.27 -0.95 -17.13
CA GLY A 108 6.17 -1.63 -15.84
C GLY A 108 4.89 -2.44 -15.71
N GLN A 109 4.94 -3.50 -14.89
CA GLN A 109 3.86 -4.51 -14.80
C GLN A 109 3.17 -4.54 -13.43
N LEU A 110 3.67 -3.76 -12.44
CA LEU A 110 3.07 -3.78 -11.11
C LEU A 110 1.67 -3.18 -11.14
N GLN A 111 0.77 -3.83 -10.42
CA GLN A 111 -0.55 -3.33 -10.07
C GLN A 111 -0.46 -2.36 -8.90
N TRP A 112 -1.43 -1.46 -8.77
CA TRP A 112 -1.48 -0.48 -7.70
C TRP A 112 -2.78 -0.57 -6.90
N ILE A 113 -2.64 -0.73 -5.57
CA ILE A 113 -3.71 -0.50 -4.60
C ILE A 113 -3.46 0.87 -3.98
N ALA A 114 -4.41 1.79 -4.16
CA ALA A 114 -4.27 3.17 -3.73
C ALA A 114 -4.94 3.42 -2.38
N GLN A 115 -4.28 4.16 -1.51
CA GLN A 115 -4.84 4.72 -0.28
C GLN A 115 -5.28 6.16 -0.54
N THR A 116 -6.45 6.59 -0.05
CA THR A 116 -6.79 8.02 -0.09
C THR A 116 -5.76 8.83 0.69
N ALA A 117 -5.38 9.99 0.17
CA ALA A 117 -4.31 10.80 0.75
C ALA A 117 -4.86 11.74 1.84
N SER A 118 -4.20 11.74 2.99
CA SER A 118 -4.65 12.44 4.19
C SER A 118 -4.57 13.97 4.11
N GLU A 119 -3.79 14.50 3.19
CA GLU A 119 -3.63 15.93 2.95
C GLU A 119 -4.75 16.55 2.10
N PHE A 120 -5.62 15.75 1.50
CA PHE A 120 -6.76 16.24 0.73
C PHE A 120 -7.95 16.50 1.67
N ALA A 121 -8.47 17.72 1.63
CA ALA A 121 -9.66 18.10 2.40
C ALA A 121 -10.93 17.46 1.84
N ASP A 122 -11.00 17.29 0.53
CA ASP A 122 -12.09 16.63 -0.18
C ASP A 122 -11.65 15.22 -0.61
N ILE A 123 -12.11 14.23 0.14
CA ILE A 123 -11.78 12.82 -0.11
C ILE A 123 -12.44 12.30 -1.39
N HIS A 124 -13.67 12.76 -1.74
CA HIS A 124 -14.33 12.37 -2.97
C HIS A 124 -13.54 12.84 -4.19
N ALA A 125 -13.06 14.09 -4.17
CA ALA A 125 -12.20 14.62 -5.22
C ALA A 125 -10.87 13.84 -5.33
N ASN A 126 -10.26 13.48 -4.20
CA ASN A 126 -9.04 12.66 -4.20
C ASN A 126 -9.30 11.26 -4.79
N ILE A 127 -10.41 10.60 -4.43
CA ILE A 127 -10.81 9.30 -5.00
C ILE A 127 -10.96 9.41 -6.53
N ALA A 128 -11.61 10.46 -7.03
CA ALA A 128 -11.77 10.68 -8.47
C ALA A 128 -10.42 10.92 -9.17
N GLU A 129 -9.51 11.70 -8.55
CA GLU A 129 -8.16 11.91 -9.08
C GLU A 129 -7.35 10.61 -9.13
N ILE A 130 -7.39 9.80 -8.06
CA ILE A 130 -6.73 8.49 -8.00
C ILE A 130 -7.26 7.55 -9.10
N ALA A 131 -8.58 7.48 -9.28
CA ALA A 131 -9.22 6.58 -10.25
C ALA A 131 -8.76 6.84 -11.69
N TRP A 132 -8.44 8.09 -12.04
CA TRP A 132 -7.89 8.44 -13.35
C TRP A 132 -6.59 7.69 -13.67
N TYR A 133 -5.78 7.34 -12.66
CA TYR A 133 -4.54 6.57 -12.81
C TYR A 133 -4.76 5.05 -12.87
N LYS A 134 -6.02 4.59 -12.84
CA LYS A 134 -6.43 3.19 -13.00
C LYS A 134 -5.77 2.22 -12.00
N PRO A 135 -5.85 2.48 -10.68
CA PRO A 135 -5.45 1.48 -9.69
C PRO A 135 -6.37 0.25 -9.82
N ILE A 136 -5.95 -0.88 -9.27
CA ILE A 136 -6.80 -2.09 -9.21
C ILE A 136 -7.83 -2.02 -8.08
N ALA A 137 -7.61 -1.17 -7.08
CA ALA A 137 -8.48 -0.95 -5.92
C ALA A 137 -8.11 0.36 -5.21
N ILE A 138 -9.09 0.96 -4.51
CA ILE A 138 -8.86 2.12 -3.64
C ILE A 138 -9.36 1.78 -2.23
N TYR A 139 -8.65 2.23 -1.19
CA TYR A 139 -9.14 2.14 0.18
C TYR A 139 -9.04 3.46 0.94
N HIS A 140 -9.98 3.68 1.86
CA HIS A 140 -9.97 4.86 2.72
C HIS A 140 -8.87 4.77 3.77
N HIS A 141 -8.14 5.88 3.99
CA HIS A 141 -6.96 5.98 4.85
C HIS A 141 -7.24 5.55 6.30
N GLY A 142 -6.43 4.62 6.83
CA GLY A 142 -6.66 4.04 8.15
C GLY A 142 -6.76 5.04 9.29
N THR A 143 -5.83 6.00 9.40
CA THR A 143 -5.88 7.03 10.44
C THR A 143 -7.14 7.90 10.35
N HIS A 144 -7.63 8.20 9.14
CA HIS A 144 -8.86 8.96 8.96
C HIS A 144 -10.10 8.13 9.33
N THR A 145 -10.09 6.85 9.02
CA THR A 145 -11.12 5.91 9.48
C THR A 145 -11.16 5.86 11.01
N ASP A 146 -10.00 5.69 11.65
CA ASP A 146 -9.90 5.62 13.11
C ASP A 146 -10.30 6.94 13.80
N ASN A 147 -9.94 8.08 13.23
CA ASN A 147 -10.39 9.39 13.71
C ASN A 147 -11.90 9.53 13.61
N SER A 148 -12.50 9.10 12.50
CA SER A 148 -13.96 9.09 12.31
C SER A 148 -14.65 8.19 13.33
N TRP A 149 -14.06 7.04 13.67
CA TRP A 149 -14.51 6.16 14.73
C TRP A 149 -14.51 6.86 16.09
N HIS A 150 -13.39 7.46 16.49
CA HIS A 150 -13.27 8.16 17.77
C HIS A 150 -14.18 9.39 17.89
N MET A 151 -14.51 10.03 16.77
CA MET A 151 -15.42 11.18 16.72
C MET A 151 -16.91 10.78 16.65
N GLY A 152 -17.24 9.49 16.57
CA GLY A 152 -18.60 9.00 16.34
C GLY A 152 -19.17 9.36 14.96
N LYS A 153 -18.30 9.55 13.97
CA LYS A 153 -18.63 9.90 12.57
C LYS A 153 -18.26 8.80 11.58
N ILE A 154 -18.11 7.58 12.06
CA ILE A 154 -17.58 6.47 11.26
C ILE A 154 -18.46 6.17 10.03
N ASP A 155 -19.77 6.38 10.10
CA ASP A 155 -20.71 6.08 9.02
C ASP A 155 -20.43 6.89 7.73
N GLN A 156 -19.76 8.05 7.83
CA GLN A 156 -19.34 8.81 6.63
C GLN A 156 -18.37 8.01 5.74
N VAL A 157 -17.67 7.02 6.30
CA VAL A 157 -16.72 6.19 5.53
C VAL A 157 -17.46 5.34 4.48
N ALA A 158 -18.72 4.96 4.75
CA ALA A 158 -19.54 4.25 3.78
C ALA A 158 -19.79 5.06 2.51
N ASP A 159 -19.90 6.41 2.61
CA ASP A 159 -20.07 7.28 1.45
C ASP A 159 -18.81 7.28 0.56
N TYR A 160 -17.62 7.16 1.15
CA TYR A 160 -16.37 7.04 0.38
C TYR A 160 -16.28 5.71 -0.35
N LEU A 161 -16.74 4.60 0.25
CA LEU A 161 -16.83 3.31 -0.42
C LEU A 161 -17.73 3.37 -1.63
N LYS A 162 -18.92 3.98 -1.45
CA LYS A 162 -19.86 4.19 -2.56
C LYS A 162 -19.22 4.99 -3.70
N THR A 163 -18.47 6.06 -3.38
CA THR A 163 -17.79 6.86 -4.41
C THR A 163 -16.77 6.02 -5.19
N ILE A 164 -16.06 5.11 -4.54
CA ILE A 164 -15.11 4.22 -5.21
C ILE A 164 -15.83 3.24 -6.13
N HIS A 165 -16.94 2.65 -5.66
CA HIS A 165 -17.77 1.74 -6.46
C HIS A 165 -18.43 2.44 -7.66
N ASP A 166 -18.90 3.67 -7.50
CA ASP A 166 -19.47 4.46 -8.59
C ASP A 166 -18.46 4.69 -9.74
N LEU A 167 -17.15 4.57 -9.44
CA LEU A 167 -16.07 4.62 -10.43
C LEU A 167 -15.67 3.23 -10.97
N GLY A 168 -16.37 2.17 -10.56
CA GLY A 168 -16.15 0.80 -11.03
C GLY A 168 -14.94 0.11 -10.42
N LEU A 169 -14.48 0.54 -9.25
CA LEU A 169 -13.29 0.00 -8.57
C LEU A 169 -13.67 -0.72 -7.27
N PRO A 170 -12.94 -1.79 -6.91
CA PRO A 170 -13.04 -2.40 -5.59
C PRO A 170 -12.69 -1.40 -4.48
N ALA A 171 -13.54 -1.36 -3.43
CA ALA A 171 -13.44 -0.42 -2.32
C ALA A 171 -13.00 -1.09 -1.03
N GLY A 172 -12.03 -0.49 -0.33
CA GLY A 172 -11.53 -0.99 0.95
C GLY A 172 -11.53 0.04 2.07
N ILE A 173 -11.34 -0.44 3.29
CA ILE A 173 -11.16 0.38 4.50
C ILE A 173 -9.83 0.02 5.15
N GLY A 174 -9.03 1.03 5.47
CA GLY A 174 -7.87 0.90 6.34
C GLY A 174 -8.24 1.18 7.80
N THR A 175 -7.69 0.43 8.77
CA THR A 175 -7.86 0.71 10.18
C THR A 175 -6.78 0.07 11.05
N HIS A 176 -6.53 0.67 12.23
CA HIS A 176 -5.71 0.11 13.31
C HIS A 176 -6.57 -0.52 14.42
N ILE A 177 -7.90 -0.43 14.31
CA ILE A 177 -8.89 -0.80 15.33
C ILE A 177 -9.67 -2.01 14.85
N PRO A 178 -9.53 -3.20 15.48
CA PRO A 178 -10.27 -4.41 15.08
C PRO A 178 -11.79 -4.22 15.07
N GLU A 179 -12.32 -3.47 16.03
CA GLU A 179 -13.74 -3.19 16.19
C GLU A 179 -14.33 -2.42 14.99
N VAL A 180 -13.53 -1.66 14.25
CA VAL A 180 -13.96 -0.94 13.02
C VAL A 180 -14.30 -1.96 11.93
N VAL A 181 -13.48 -3.01 11.78
CA VAL A 181 -13.77 -4.09 10.81
C VAL A 181 -15.07 -4.80 11.15
N GLN A 182 -15.25 -5.15 12.44
CA GLN A 182 -16.46 -5.80 12.93
C GLN A 182 -17.70 -4.91 12.68
N TYR A 183 -17.59 -3.63 13.00
CA TYR A 183 -18.67 -2.67 12.78
C TYR A 183 -19.07 -2.55 11.30
N ALA A 184 -18.09 -2.49 10.39
CA ALA A 184 -18.35 -2.42 8.96
C ALA A 184 -19.09 -3.68 8.46
N GLU A 185 -18.73 -4.87 8.95
CA GLU A 185 -19.41 -6.13 8.64
C GLU A 185 -20.84 -6.15 9.23
N GLU A 186 -21.01 -5.77 10.49
CA GLU A 186 -22.31 -5.70 11.16
C GLU A 186 -23.27 -4.73 10.48
N LYS A 187 -22.76 -3.61 9.97
CA LYS A 187 -23.53 -2.62 9.22
C LYS A 187 -23.79 -3.03 7.76
N GLY A 188 -23.19 -4.11 7.30
CA GLY A 188 -23.31 -4.56 5.92
C GLY A 188 -22.72 -3.59 4.91
N TRP A 189 -21.63 -2.90 5.25
CA TRP A 189 -20.99 -1.99 4.32
C TRP A 189 -20.45 -2.74 3.11
N GLU A 190 -20.58 -2.14 1.94
CA GLU A 190 -20.08 -2.70 0.68
C GLU A 190 -18.56 -2.55 0.56
N THR A 191 -17.83 -3.23 1.45
CA THR A 191 -16.36 -3.34 1.41
C THR A 191 -15.97 -4.57 0.60
N ASP A 192 -14.97 -4.46 -0.28
CA ASP A 192 -14.42 -5.60 -1.01
C ASP A 192 -13.20 -6.19 -0.32
N PHE A 193 -12.47 -5.39 0.47
CA PHE A 193 -11.30 -5.84 1.24
C PHE A 193 -11.01 -4.90 2.42
N TYR A 194 -10.20 -5.38 3.35
CA TYR A 194 -9.74 -4.60 4.51
C TYR A 194 -8.23 -4.45 4.53
N MET A 195 -7.74 -3.24 4.87
CA MET A 195 -6.36 -2.97 5.23
C MET A 195 -6.23 -2.96 6.76
N CYS A 196 -5.72 -4.04 7.32
CA CYS A 196 -5.72 -4.32 8.75
C CYS A 196 -4.32 -4.09 9.36
N CYS A 197 -4.19 -3.08 10.23
CA CYS A 197 -2.95 -2.91 10.98
C CYS A 197 -2.78 -3.99 12.04
N LEU A 198 -1.67 -4.71 12.03
CA LEU A 198 -1.39 -5.72 13.05
C LEU A 198 -1.09 -5.13 14.43
N HIS A 199 -0.97 -3.80 14.54
CA HIS A 199 -0.78 -3.09 15.81
C HIS A 199 -1.80 -1.96 15.94
N ASN A 200 -2.46 -1.85 17.09
CA ASN A 200 -3.41 -0.76 17.34
C ASN A 200 -2.67 0.52 17.69
N LEU A 201 -2.34 1.31 16.68
CA LEU A 201 -1.67 2.60 16.84
C LEU A 201 -2.64 3.75 17.12
N ALA A 202 -3.96 3.52 17.01
CA ALA A 202 -4.98 4.55 17.24
C ALA A 202 -5.24 4.86 18.71
N ARG A 203 -4.62 4.14 19.66
CA ARG A 203 -4.83 4.33 21.12
C ARG A 203 -4.47 5.72 21.64
N GLY A 204 -3.54 6.40 20.99
CA GLY A 204 -3.06 7.73 21.39
C GLY A 204 -3.67 8.90 20.63
N TYR A 205 -4.44 8.63 19.57
CA TYR A 205 -5.00 9.67 18.72
C TYR A 205 -6.21 10.33 19.38
N LYS A 206 -5.97 11.43 20.07
CA LYS A 206 -6.99 12.44 20.34
C LYS A 206 -6.81 13.52 19.28
N SER A 207 -7.60 13.45 18.21
CA SER A 207 -7.82 14.55 17.24
C SER A 207 -6.57 15.36 16.82
N ALA A 208 -5.44 14.70 16.54
CA ALA A 208 -4.30 15.37 15.93
C ALA A 208 -4.59 15.62 14.43
N PRO A 209 -4.37 16.83 13.91
CA PRO A 209 -4.46 17.08 12.48
C PRO A 209 -3.46 16.21 11.75
N ALA A 210 -3.86 15.65 10.61
CA ALA A 210 -3.10 14.66 9.82
C ALA A 210 -1.77 15.19 9.24
N VAL A 211 -1.37 16.39 9.56
CA VAL A 211 -0.22 17.13 9.00
C VAL A 211 0.96 17.22 9.99
N GLU A 212 0.77 16.89 11.27
CA GLU A 212 1.90 16.89 12.21
C GLU A 212 2.79 15.66 11.99
N ARG A 213 4.09 15.88 11.96
CA ARG A 213 5.09 14.80 11.99
C ARG A 213 4.75 13.87 13.14
N VAL A 214 4.55 12.60 12.81
CA VAL A 214 4.23 11.58 13.80
C VAL A 214 5.31 11.56 14.88
N ALA A 215 4.93 11.74 16.12
CA ALA A 215 5.82 11.52 17.26
C ALA A 215 5.94 10.00 17.46
N TYR A 216 6.94 9.39 16.84
CA TYR A 216 7.15 7.93 16.84
C TYR A 216 7.30 7.33 18.24
N GLU A 217 7.72 8.13 19.22
CA GLU A 217 7.79 7.76 20.63
C GLU A 217 6.41 7.48 21.24
N GLN A 218 5.34 8.02 20.64
CA GLN A 218 3.96 7.81 21.09
C GLN A 218 3.34 6.57 20.44
N GLU A 219 3.92 6.05 19.37
CA GLU A 219 3.43 4.84 18.72
C GLU A 219 3.74 3.60 19.57
N GLN A 220 2.68 2.95 20.07
CA GLN A 220 2.81 1.76 20.92
C GLN A 220 2.59 0.49 20.10
N TYR A 221 3.66 -0.23 19.81
CA TYR A 221 3.64 -1.53 19.14
C TYR A 221 3.57 -2.66 20.17
N ARG A 222 2.39 -3.22 20.39
CA ARG A 222 2.16 -4.32 21.34
C ARG A 222 1.91 -5.61 20.56
N ASP A 223 2.61 -6.69 20.89
CA ASP A 223 2.44 -7.98 20.21
C ASP A 223 1.04 -8.56 20.41
N ALA A 224 0.40 -8.31 21.57
CA ALA A 224 -0.99 -8.72 21.81
C ALA A 224 -2.04 -8.09 20.87
N ASP A 225 -1.70 -7.00 20.17
CA ASP A 225 -2.60 -6.41 19.18
C ASP A 225 -2.70 -7.27 17.95
N ARG A 226 -1.61 -7.93 17.57
CA ARG A 226 -1.57 -8.82 16.42
C ARG A 226 -2.59 -9.96 16.58
N ASP A 227 -2.67 -10.54 17.77
CA ASP A 227 -3.62 -11.63 18.06
C ASP A 227 -5.06 -11.18 17.89
N LYS A 228 -5.38 -9.96 18.35
CA LYS A 228 -6.73 -9.38 18.22
C LYS A 228 -7.09 -9.10 16.77
N MET A 229 -6.20 -8.43 16.03
CA MET A 229 -6.48 -8.09 14.63
C MET A 229 -6.56 -9.35 13.76
N THR A 230 -5.62 -10.30 13.89
CA THR A 230 -5.66 -11.53 13.10
C THR A 230 -6.85 -12.40 13.45
N ALA A 231 -7.38 -12.37 14.70
CA ALA A 231 -8.61 -13.03 15.06
C ALA A 231 -9.81 -12.47 14.28
N VAL A 232 -9.92 -11.14 14.15
CA VAL A 232 -10.96 -10.48 13.35
C VAL A 232 -10.75 -10.79 11.86
N MET A 233 -9.53 -10.70 11.33
CA MET A 233 -9.24 -11.05 9.94
C MET A 233 -9.70 -12.47 9.58
N ARG A 234 -9.57 -13.44 10.49
CA ARG A 234 -10.06 -14.81 10.26
C ARG A 234 -11.57 -14.96 10.28
N GLN A 235 -12.30 -14.04 10.93
CA GLN A 235 -13.75 -14.08 11.06
C GLN A 235 -14.48 -13.52 9.84
N VAL A 236 -13.88 -12.57 9.12
CA VAL A 236 -14.50 -11.95 7.95
C VAL A 236 -14.23 -12.75 6.69
N ALA A 237 -15.21 -12.86 5.79
CA ALA A 237 -15.07 -13.62 4.54
C ALA A 237 -14.20 -12.89 3.51
N LYS A 238 -14.22 -11.56 3.54
CA LYS A 238 -13.50 -10.69 2.57
C LYS A 238 -11.99 -10.77 2.76
N PRO A 239 -11.19 -10.57 1.69
CA PRO A 239 -9.74 -10.50 1.80
C PRO A 239 -9.29 -9.40 2.77
N CYS A 240 -8.29 -9.72 3.61
CA CYS A 240 -7.66 -8.77 4.50
C CYS A 240 -6.18 -8.62 4.14
N LEU A 241 -5.70 -7.38 4.11
CA LEU A 241 -4.31 -7.05 3.85
C LEU A 241 -3.66 -6.59 5.16
N GLY A 242 -2.88 -7.48 5.78
CA GLY A 242 -2.20 -7.20 7.06
C GLY A 242 -1.00 -6.30 6.87
N PHE A 243 -0.94 -5.14 7.52
CA PHE A 243 0.21 -4.24 7.43
C PHE A 243 0.87 -3.99 8.79
N LYS A 244 2.05 -3.35 8.76
CA LYS A 244 2.95 -3.18 9.92
C LYS A 244 3.47 -4.51 10.51
N VAL A 245 3.66 -5.51 9.66
CA VAL A 245 4.22 -6.82 10.02
C VAL A 245 5.55 -6.67 10.78
N MET A 246 6.39 -5.73 10.33
CA MET A 246 7.71 -5.43 10.93
C MET A 246 7.65 -4.45 12.10
N ALA A 247 6.45 -4.12 12.61
CA ALA A 247 6.25 -3.20 13.74
C ALA A 247 7.04 -1.87 13.59
N GLY A 248 7.01 -1.23 12.41
CA GLY A 248 7.77 -0.02 12.16
C GLY A 248 9.25 -0.23 12.47
N ASN A 249 9.91 -1.13 11.77
CA ASN A 249 11.32 -1.50 11.91
C ASN A 249 11.74 -2.24 13.22
N ARG A 250 10.87 -2.33 14.24
CA ARG A 250 11.22 -2.95 15.55
C ARG A 250 11.48 -4.45 15.47
N LYS A 251 11.07 -5.12 14.40
CA LYS A 251 11.33 -6.54 14.12
C LYS A 251 12.37 -6.76 13.01
N CYS A 252 13.17 -5.72 12.67
CA CYS A 252 14.16 -5.79 11.60
C CYS A 252 15.61 -5.94 12.13
N GLY A 253 15.79 -6.30 13.40
CA GLY A 253 17.12 -6.40 14.04
C GLY A 253 17.99 -7.55 13.52
N SER A 254 17.41 -8.62 12.99
CA SER A 254 18.13 -9.73 12.35
C SER A 254 17.26 -10.41 11.28
N PRO A 255 17.87 -11.21 10.37
CA PRO A 255 17.14 -12.02 9.39
C PRO A 255 16.11 -12.96 10.04
N GLU A 256 16.46 -13.58 11.15
CA GLU A 256 15.59 -14.50 11.91
C GLU A 256 14.37 -13.75 12.48
N SER A 257 14.56 -12.54 12.98
CA SER A 257 13.46 -11.70 13.49
C SER A 257 12.49 -11.29 12.38
N VAL A 258 13.02 -10.94 11.20
CA VAL A 258 12.22 -10.64 10.02
C VAL A 258 11.42 -11.86 9.58
N ARG A 259 12.07 -13.03 9.48
CA ARG A 259 11.43 -14.29 9.13
C ARG A 259 10.31 -14.64 10.12
N ALA A 260 10.59 -14.59 11.43
CA ALA A 260 9.62 -14.88 12.47
C ALA A 260 8.39 -13.92 12.42
N ALA A 261 8.59 -12.66 12.04
CA ALA A 261 7.48 -11.72 11.85
C ALA A 261 6.58 -12.12 10.68
N PHE A 262 7.15 -12.59 9.56
CA PHE A 262 6.38 -13.13 8.44
C PHE A 262 5.68 -14.46 8.81
N GLU A 263 6.37 -15.38 9.47
CA GLU A 263 5.81 -16.66 9.93
C GLU A 263 4.58 -16.42 10.81
N TYR A 264 4.70 -15.53 11.80
CA TYR A 264 3.57 -15.16 12.64
C TYR A 264 2.40 -14.60 11.81
N ALA A 265 2.67 -13.61 10.94
CA ALA A 265 1.62 -12.96 10.17
C ALA A 265 0.90 -13.96 9.26
N LEU A 266 1.65 -14.72 8.44
CA LEU A 266 1.08 -15.62 7.44
C LEU A 266 0.39 -16.86 8.04
N ALA A 267 0.86 -17.33 9.19
CA ALA A 267 0.23 -18.46 9.90
C ALA A 267 -1.09 -18.07 10.61
N ASN A 268 -1.30 -16.79 10.90
CA ASN A 268 -2.45 -16.31 11.65
C ASN A 268 -3.51 -15.58 10.82
N ILE A 269 -3.35 -15.52 9.50
CA ILE A 269 -4.33 -14.96 8.56
C ILE A 269 -4.86 -16.06 7.62
N LYS A 270 -5.95 -15.77 6.90
CA LYS A 270 -6.55 -16.74 5.95
C LYS A 270 -5.65 -16.96 4.72
N PRO A 271 -5.78 -18.09 4.02
CA PRO A 271 -5.14 -18.28 2.70
C PRO A 271 -5.54 -17.21 1.67
N THR A 272 -6.70 -16.59 1.84
CA THR A 272 -7.23 -15.51 1.00
C THR A 272 -6.78 -14.11 1.44
N ASP A 273 -5.88 -14.00 2.41
CA ASP A 273 -5.31 -12.76 2.90
C ASP A 273 -3.86 -12.57 2.41
N ALA A 274 -3.38 -11.33 2.46
CA ALA A 274 -2.01 -10.97 2.11
C ALA A 274 -1.38 -10.06 3.16
N VAL A 275 -0.07 -9.81 3.03
CA VAL A 275 0.66 -8.86 3.87
C VAL A 275 1.25 -7.72 3.05
N VAL A 276 1.25 -6.52 3.62
CA VAL A 276 1.82 -5.30 3.03
C VAL A 276 3.05 -4.90 3.84
N VAL A 277 4.21 -4.88 3.20
CA VAL A 277 5.48 -4.59 3.86
C VAL A 277 6.25 -3.55 3.07
N GLY A 278 6.58 -2.43 3.74
CA GLY A 278 7.49 -1.43 3.21
C GLY A 278 8.91 -1.98 3.07
N MET A 279 9.60 -1.62 2.00
CA MET A 279 10.95 -2.10 1.70
C MET A 279 11.87 -0.91 1.46
N PHE A 280 13.08 -0.97 2.01
CA PHE A 280 14.12 0.05 1.88
C PHE A 280 15.46 -0.60 1.52
N PRO A 281 15.69 -0.89 0.20
CA PRO A 281 16.80 -1.72 -0.25
C PRO A 281 18.13 -0.98 -0.37
N LYS A 282 18.35 0.12 0.39
CA LYS A 282 19.60 0.88 0.35
C LYS A 282 20.81 0.09 0.80
N TYR A 283 20.65 -0.71 1.86
CA TYR A 283 21.75 -1.39 2.53
C TYR A 283 21.80 -2.89 2.22
N ARG A 284 20.69 -3.48 1.81
CA ARG A 284 20.53 -4.90 1.48
C ARG A 284 19.32 -5.09 0.57
N ASN A 285 19.28 -6.14 -0.23
CA ASN A 285 18.15 -6.39 -1.11
C ASN A 285 16.94 -6.95 -0.34
N GLN A 286 16.26 -6.07 0.40
CA GLN A 286 15.08 -6.44 1.18
C GLN A 286 13.94 -7.00 0.31
N VAL A 287 13.88 -6.66 -0.98
CA VAL A 287 12.85 -7.20 -1.87
C VAL A 287 13.05 -8.68 -2.08
N ALA A 288 14.27 -9.09 -2.47
CA ALA A 288 14.61 -10.50 -2.68
C ALA A 288 14.51 -11.32 -1.39
N GLU A 289 15.01 -10.78 -0.27
CA GLU A 289 14.96 -11.45 1.03
C GLU A 289 13.52 -11.69 1.49
N ASN A 290 12.68 -10.66 1.45
CA ASN A 290 11.29 -10.77 1.88
C ASN A 290 10.48 -11.70 0.96
N ALA A 291 10.69 -11.64 -0.36
CA ALA A 291 10.07 -12.56 -1.30
C ALA A 291 10.49 -14.02 -1.04
N GLY A 292 11.77 -14.23 -0.75
CA GLY A 292 12.30 -15.56 -0.37
C GLY A 292 11.62 -16.10 0.89
N TYR A 293 11.61 -15.32 1.99
CA TYR A 293 10.94 -15.74 3.23
C TYR A 293 9.46 -16.06 3.02
N VAL A 294 8.73 -15.16 2.36
CA VAL A 294 7.29 -15.37 2.11
C VAL A 294 7.04 -16.59 1.25
N GLY A 295 7.83 -16.79 0.18
CA GLY A 295 7.71 -17.95 -0.70
C GLY A 295 7.92 -19.27 0.05
N GLU A 296 8.96 -19.38 0.87
CA GLU A 296 9.25 -20.56 1.68
C GLU A 296 8.16 -20.83 2.73
N ILE A 297 7.71 -19.77 3.43
CA ILE A 297 6.67 -19.90 4.46
C ILE A 297 5.35 -20.36 3.83
N LEU A 298 4.95 -19.75 2.72
CA LEU A 298 3.70 -20.11 2.05
C LEU A 298 3.75 -21.53 1.48
N ALA A 299 4.90 -21.98 0.99
CA ALA A 299 5.09 -23.36 0.56
C ALA A 299 5.01 -24.37 1.72
N ALA A 300 5.41 -23.96 2.93
CA ALA A 300 5.30 -24.80 4.12
C ALA A 300 3.89 -24.82 4.74
N LEU A 301 3.04 -23.82 4.44
CA LEU A 301 1.66 -23.70 4.93
C LEU A 301 0.63 -24.31 3.96
N ALA A 302 1.03 -24.66 2.73
CA ALA A 302 0.18 -25.24 1.70
C ALA A 302 -0.04 -26.74 1.92
#